data_393de891438532dbac4f489edef3bc01
#
_entry.id   393de891438532dbac4f489edef3bc01
#
_cell.length_a   1.000
_cell.length_b   1.000
_cell.length_c   1.000
_cell.angle_alpha   90.00
_cell.angle_beta   90.00
_cell.angle_gamma   90.00
#
_symmetry.space_group_name_H-M   'P 1'
#
loop_
_entity.id
_entity.type
_entity.pdbx_description
1 polymer ?
#
loop_
_entity_poly.entity_id
_entity_poly.type
_entity_poly.pdbx_seq_one_letter_code
_entity_poly.pdbx_strand_id
1 'polypeptide(L)'
;GFEVQRRARFLREKQWLDGYDYELFTWDADFRAFNLALRFISTQRVVLLRILAQRDEDLADVVDRVFRSLRDEADRDQYLWCVYGLRFFMPAEFALAGHELKSGHIQLRFEQGRRECRVHRLSMARLLLKGSDVEQWYPAFFKKQLRDFVIDITREEVEGNVGFRLAGRPRSRWRQLLRPL
;
A
#
# COMPACT_ATOMS: atom_id res chain seq x y z
N GLY A 1 19.25 -31.12 2.01
CA GLY A 1 18.91 -30.67 3.35
C GLY A 1 19.23 -29.19 3.49
N PHE A 2 18.51 -28.48 4.31
CA PHE A 2 18.79 -27.09 4.62
C PHE A 2 19.38 -27.00 6.04
N GLU A 3 20.34 -26.11 6.22
CA GLU A 3 20.95 -25.82 7.51
C GLU A 3 20.37 -24.51 8.06
N VAL A 4 19.89 -24.53 9.31
CA VAL A 4 19.38 -23.35 10.00
C VAL A 4 20.41 -22.86 11.00
N GLN A 5 20.93 -21.66 10.79
CA GLN A 5 21.81 -20.98 11.73
C GLN A 5 20.99 -19.96 12.55
N ARG A 6 20.66 -20.32 13.79
CA ARG A 6 20.03 -19.40 14.73
C ARG A 6 21.05 -18.40 15.28
N ARG A 7 20.62 -17.17 15.60
CA ARG A 7 21.46 -16.06 16.08
C ARG A 7 22.52 -15.65 15.07
N ALA A 8 22.17 -15.66 13.80
CA ALA A 8 23.07 -15.30 12.72
C ALA A 8 23.68 -13.91 12.92
N ARG A 9 24.97 -13.77 12.65
CA ARG A 9 25.75 -12.54 12.85
C ARG A 9 25.87 -11.73 11.55
N PHE A 10 24.83 -11.65 10.76
CA PHE A 10 24.86 -10.89 9.51
C PHE A 10 24.56 -9.39 9.67
N LEU A 11 24.05 -8.95 10.82
CA LEU A 11 23.91 -7.54 11.14
C LEU A 11 25.17 -7.02 11.81
N ARG A 12 25.71 -5.91 11.33
CA ARG A 12 26.91 -5.26 11.88
C ARG A 12 26.68 -4.74 13.29
N GLU A 13 25.54 -4.12 13.50
CA GLU A 13 25.12 -3.57 14.78
C GLU A 13 23.70 -4.02 15.09
N LYS A 14 23.44 -4.36 16.36
CA LYS A 14 22.13 -4.83 16.83
C LYS A 14 21.47 -3.89 17.85
N GLN A 15 22.15 -2.82 18.23
CA GLN A 15 21.65 -1.88 19.24
C GLN A 15 20.28 -1.31 18.92
N TRP A 16 19.94 -1.17 17.64
CA TRP A 16 18.62 -0.71 17.20
C TRP A 16 17.49 -1.73 17.49
N LEU A 17 17.84 -2.98 17.81
CA LEU A 17 16.91 -4.04 18.22
C LEU A 17 16.73 -4.08 19.76
N ASP A 18 17.51 -3.31 20.50
CA ASP A 18 17.40 -3.26 21.95
C ASP A 18 16.01 -2.73 22.33
N GLY A 19 15.32 -3.45 23.20
CA GLY A 19 13.94 -3.15 23.58
C GLY A 19 12.87 -3.80 22.71
N TYR A 20 13.25 -4.56 21.69
CA TYR A 20 12.33 -5.39 20.91
C TYR A 20 12.48 -6.87 21.25
N ASP A 21 11.42 -7.61 21.10
CA ASP A 21 11.43 -9.05 21.15
C ASP A 21 11.65 -9.56 19.72
N TYR A 22 12.82 -10.16 19.47
CA TYR A 22 13.23 -10.51 18.11
C TYR A 22 14.01 -11.82 18.01
N GLU A 23 13.97 -12.41 16.82
CA GLU A 23 14.82 -13.52 16.40
C GLU A 23 15.45 -13.22 15.04
N LEU A 24 16.77 -13.45 14.95
CA LEU A 24 17.54 -13.38 13.71
C LEU A 24 18.04 -14.77 13.36
N PHE A 25 17.74 -15.22 12.14
CA PHE A 25 18.22 -16.51 11.67
C PHE A 25 18.46 -16.50 10.17
N THR A 26 19.41 -17.32 9.74
CA THR A 26 19.63 -17.64 8.34
C THR A 26 19.35 -19.11 8.10
N TRP A 27 18.99 -19.43 6.89
CA TRP A 27 19.02 -20.79 6.40
C TRP A 27 19.53 -20.80 4.96
N ASP A 28 20.29 -21.85 4.64
CA ASP A 28 20.88 -22.09 3.33
C ASP A 28 20.23 -23.32 2.70
N ALA A 29 19.75 -23.16 1.45
CA ALA A 29 19.28 -24.22 0.57
C ALA A 29 19.81 -23.92 -0.84
N ASP A 30 18.96 -23.84 -1.85
CA ASP A 30 19.34 -23.34 -3.18
C ASP A 30 19.64 -21.83 -3.13
N PHE A 31 19.00 -21.13 -2.19
CA PHE A 31 19.22 -19.72 -1.86
C PHE A 31 19.62 -19.58 -0.39
N ARG A 32 20.27 -18.47 -0.08
CA ARG A 32 20.48 -18.02 1.30
C ARG A 32 19.32 -17.11 1.71
N ALA A 33 18.68 -17.41 2.83
CA ALA A 33 17.63 -16.58 3.38
C ALA A 33 18.07 -15.90 4.67
N PHE A 34 17.95 -14.57 4.71
CA PHE A 34 18.12 -13.75 5.90
C PHE A 34 16.76 -13.43 6.47
N ASN A 35 16.53 -13.76 7.74
CA ASN A 35 15.22 -13.60 8.36
C ASN A 35 15.34 -12.78 9.64
N LEU A 36 14.38 -11.86 9.82
CA LEU A 36 14.10 -11.15 11.06
C LEU A 36 12.64 -11.39 11.42
N ALA A 37 12.41 -11.99 12.58
CA ALA A 37 11.12 -11.98 13.25
C ALA A 37 11.20 -10.94 14.36
N LEU A 38 10.29 -9.98 14.40
CA LEU A 38 10.30 -8.88 15.35
C LEU A 38 8.89 -8.62 15.87
N ARG A 39 8.76 -8.48 17.19
CA ARG A 39 7.52 -8.02 17.83
C ARG A 39 7.69 -6.61 18.35
N PHE A 40 6.85 -5.69 17.88
CA PHE A 40 6.73 -4.35 18.45
C PHE A 40 5.95 -4.41 19.76
N ILE A 41 6.58 -4.03 20.85
CA ILE A 41 5.98 -4.16 22.19
C ILE A 41 4.79 -3.21 22.36
N SER A 42 4.87 -1.99 21.81
CA SER A 42 3.82 -0.97 21.91
C SER A 42 2.52 -1.38 21.21
N THR A 43 2.61 -1.95 20.01
CA THR A 43 1.45 -2.30 19.17
C THR A 43 1.10 -3.78 19.20
N GLN A 44 1.96 -4.62 19.81
CA GLN A 44 1.86 -6.09 19.80
C GLN A 44 1.88 -6.70 18.39
N ARG A 45 2.33 -5.95 17.39
CA ARG A 45 2.43 -6.43 16.00
C ARG A 45 3.67 -7.29 15.84
N VAL A 46 3.53 -8.37 15.08
CA VAL A 46 4.66 -9.23 14.69
C VAL A 46 4.93 -9.01 13.20
N VAL A 47 6.18 -8.77 12.89
CA VAL A 47 6.67 -8.62 11.51
C VAL A 47 7.69 -9.69 11.21
N LEU A 48 7.56 -10.33 10.06
CA LEU A 48 8.53 -11.26 9.51
C LEU A 48 9.11 -10.64 8.23
N LEU A 49 10.40 -10.32 8.26
CA LEU A 49 11.13 -9.90 7.08
C LEU A 49 12.01 -11.04 6.60
N ARG A 50 11.99 -11.28 5.30
CA ARG A 50 12.85 -12.27 4.65
C ARG A 50 13.48 -11.67 3.39
N ILE A 51 14.78 -11.78 3.28
CA ILE A 51 15.54 -11.46 2.07
C ILE A 51 16.17 -12.75 1.57
N LEU A 52 15.96 -13.05 0.29
CA LEU A 52 16.57 -14.19 -0.39
C LEU A 52 17.73 -13.68 -1.25
N ALA A 53 18.86 -14.33 -1.16
CA ALA A 53 20.05 -14.09 -1.96
C ALA A 53 20.46 -15.35 -2.70
N GLN A 54 21.10 -15.22 -3.84
CA GLN A 54 21.85 -16.33 -4.42
C GLN A 54 23.06 -16.64 -3.52
N ARG A 55 23.59 -17.87 -3.60
CA ARG A 55 24.67 -18.28 -2.66
C ARG A 55 25.95 -17.48 -2.80
N ASP A 56 26.22 -16.98 -3.97
CA ASP A 56 27.39 -16.17 -4.35
C ASP A 56 27.18 -14.66 -4.17
N GLU A 57 25.95 -14.23 -3.81
CA GLU A 57 25.67 -12.82 -3.56
C GLU A 57 26.00 -12.42 -2.11
N ASP A 58 26.77 -11.36 -1.94
CA ASP A 58 26.93 -10.67 -0.65
C ASP A 58 25.89 -9.57 -0.51
N LEU A 59 24.82 -9.85 0.19
CA LEU A 59 23.74 -8.91 0.49
C LEU A 59 23.77 -8.36 1.92
N ALA A 60 24.86 -8.54 2.67
CA ALA A 60 24.93 -8.14 4.07
C ALA A 60 24.56 -6.67 4.29
N ASP A 61 25.08 -5.76 3.44
CA ASP A 61 24.78 -4.32 3.52
C ASP A 61 23.33 -4.00 3.16
N VAL A 62 22.76 -4.71 2.19
CA VAL A 62 21.35 -4.55 1.79
C VAL A 62 20.43 -5.02 2.92
N VAL A 63 20.72 -6.18 3.49
CA VAL A 63 19.97 -6.79 4.60
C VAL A 63 19.98 -5.85 5.80
N ASP A 64 21.17 -5.36 6.21
CA ASP A 64 21.32 -4.46 7.34
C ASP A 64 20.51 -3.17 7.12
N ARG A 65 20.61 -2.54 5.95
CA ARG A 65 19.89 -1.33 5.59
C ARG A 65 18.37 -1.53 5.58
N VAL A 66 17.89 -2.64 4.99
CA VAL A 66 16.45 -2.93 4.92
C VAL A 66 15.89 -3.20 6.31
N PHE A 67 16.56 -4.04 7.11
CA PHE A 67 16.08 -4.39 8.43
C PHE A 67 16.08 -3.18 9.38
N ARG A 68 17.12 -2.34 9.34
CA ARG A 68 17.19 -1.09 10.11
C ARG A 68 16.16 -0.04 9.69
N SER A 69 15.64 -0.11 8.48
CA SER A 69 14.62 0.83 8.00
C SER A 69 13.22 0.53 8.53
N LEU A 70 13.01 -0.64 9.14
CA LEU A 70 11.71 -1.03 9.67
C LEU A 70 11.29 -0.09 10.80
N ARG A 71 10.07 0.42 10.70
CA ARG A 71 9.43 1.25 11.72
C ARG A 71 8.00 0.77 11.89
N ASP A 72 7.53 0.79 13.14
CA ASP A 72 6.11 0.66 13.46
C ASP A 72 5.58 2.04 13.80
N GLU A 73 4.64 2.50 13.02
CA GLU A 73 3.98 3.78 13.23
C GLU A 73 2.67 3.54 13.97
N ALA A 74 2.77 3.44 15.31
CA ALA A 74 1.63 3.40 16.20
C ALA A 74 1.06 4.82 16.41
N ASP A 75 -0.22 4.90 16.73
CA ASP A 75 -0.92 6.09 17.24
C ASP A 75 -0.85 7.33 16.31
N ARG A 76 -1.16 7.15 15.03
CA ARG A 76 -1.32 8.27 14.11
C ARG A 76 -2.77 8.37 13.66
N ASP A 77 -3.23 9.61 13.46
CA ASP A 77 -4.54 9.89 12.86
C ASP A 77 -4.64 9.41 11.41
N GLN A 78 -3.50 9.17 10.77
CA GLN A 78 -3.41 8.71 9.39
C GLN A 78 -2.15 7.89 9.12
N TYR A 79 -2.26 6.92 8.22
CA TYR A 79 -1.15 6.09 7.77
C TYR A 79 -0.68 6.49 6.37
N LEU A 80 0.64 6.53 6.20
CA LEU A 80 1.26 6.71 4.89
C LEU A 80 1.25 5.39 4.11
N TRP A 81 0.63 5.41 2.96
CA TRP A 81 0.63 4.32 2.00
C TRP A 81 1.60 4.60 0.86
N CYS A 82 2.50 3.65 0.59
CA CYS A 82 3.46 3.71 -0.51
C CYS A 82 3.37 2.42 -1.31
N VAL A 83 2.83 2.49 -2.54
CA VAL A 83 2.62 1.31 -3.39
C VAL A 83 3.00 1.65 -4.83
N TYR A 84 4.05 1.02 -5.35
CA TYR A 84 4.53 1.19 -6.73
C TYR A 84 4.63 2.67 -7.19
N GLY A 85 5.23 3.54 -6.36
CA GLY A 85 5.38 4.96 -6.65
C GLY A 85 4.13 5.82 -6.43
N LEU A 86 3.00 5.22 -6.03
CA LEU A 86 1.86 5.94 -5.49
C LEU A 86 2.11 6.18 -4.00
N ARG A 87 1.93 7.43 -3.55
CA ARG A 87 2.10 7.82 -2.16
C ARG A 87 0.93 8.69 -1.72
N PHE A 88 0.29 8.33 -0.61
CA PHE A 88 -0.83 9.09 -0.05
C PHE A 88 -1.03 8.77 1.42
N PHE A 89 -1.72 9.66 2.14
CA PHE A 89 -2.16 9.43 3.50
C PHE A 89 -3.62 8.94 3.52
N MET A 90 -3.89 7.95 4.36
CA MET A 90 -5.24 7.44 4.63
C MET A 90 -5.52 7.58 6.12
N PRO A 91 -6.69 8.15 6.52
CA PRO A 91 -7.08 8.20 7.92
C PRO A 91 -7.03 6.82 8.58
N ALA A 92 -6.58 6.77 9.83
CA ALA A 92 -6.30 5.50 10.52
C ALA A 92 -7.54 4.63 10.74
N GLU A 93 -8.72 5.25 10.75
CA GLU A 93 -9.99 4.53 10.87
C GLU A 93 -10.39 3.75 9.61
N PHE A 94 -9.73 3.99 8.47
CA PHE A 94 -9.97 3.22 7.25
C PHE A 94 -9.07 2.00 7.17
N ALA A 95 -9.64 0.81 7.17
CA ALA A 95 -8.92 -0.43 6.98
C ALA A 95 -8.84 -0.82 5.49
N LEU A 96 -7.69 -1.38 5.07
CA LEU A 96 -7.56 -1.96 3.73
C LEU A 96 -8.48 -3.19 3.62
N ALA A 97 -9.52 -3.08 2.81
CA ALA A 97 -10.52 -4.13 2.58
C ALA A 97 -10.27 -4.95 1.30
N GLY A 98 -9.45 -4.44 0.39
CA GLY A 98 -9.10 -5.17 -0.82
C GLY A 98 -8.11 -4.42 -1.70
N HIS A 99 -7.47 -5.17 -2.61
CA HIS A 99 -6.55 -4.60 -3.57
C HIS A 99 -6.57 -5.36 -4.90
N GLU A 100 -6.28 -4.66 -5.98
CA GLU A 100 -5.97 -5.24 -7.29
C GLU A 100 -4.66 -4.63 -7.79
N LEU A 101 -3.65 -5.46 -8.03
CA LEU A 101 -2.33 -5.06 -8.49
C LEU A 101 -2.09 -5.62 -9.90
N LYS A 102 -2.72 -4.99 -10.90
CA LYS A 102 -2.57 -5.36 -12.31
C LYS A 102 -1.55 -4.46 -12.99
N SER A 103 -0.86 -4.99 -13.98
CA SER A 103 0.01 -4.16 -14.84
C SER A 103 -0.81 -3.01 -15.44
N GLY A 104 -0.37 -1.79 -15.19
CA GLY A 104 -1.04 -0.58 -15.68
C GLY A 104 -2.21 -0.07 -14.85
N HIS A 105 -2.76 -0.85 -13.90
CA HIS A 105 -3.86 -0.41 -13.04
C HIS A 105 -3.73 -1.00 -11.64
N ILE A 106 -3.44 -0.14 -10.67
CA ILE A 106 -3.44 -0.47 -9.25
C ILE A 106 -4.69 0.11 -8.63
N GLN A 107 -5.40 -0.69 -7.87
CA GLN A 107 -6.54 -0.27 -7.07
C GLN A 107 -6.36 -0.73 -5.63
N LEU A 108 -6.58 0.17 -4.69
CA LEU A 108 -6.68 -0.12 -3.25
C LEU A 108 -8.07 0.29 -2.79
N ARG A 109 -8.72 -0.56 -2.01
CA ARG A 109 -10.04 -0.30 -1.45
C ARG A 109 -9.96 -0.31 0.07
N PHE A 110 -10.39 0.79 0.67
CA PHE A 110 -10.41 1.01 2.11
C PHE A 110 -11.85 1.17 2.58
N GLU A 111 -12.14 0.69 3.76
CA GLU A 111 -13.49 0.75 4.35
C GLU A 111 -13.43 1.23 5.80
N GLN A 112 -14.45 2.02 6.16
CA GLN A 112 -14.77 2.41 7.53
C GLN A 112 -16.28 2.35 7.72
N GLY A 113 -16.79 1.31 8.36
CA GLY A 113 -18.24 1.10 8.50
C GLY A 113 -18.93 1.11 7.13
N ARG A 114 -19.75 2.14 6.87
CA ARG A 114 -20.45 2.31 5.57
C ARG A 114 -19.70 3.19 4.57
N ARG A 115 -18.57 3.72 4.94
CA ARG A 115 -17.75 4.57 4.07
C ARG A 115 -16.75 3.72 3.33
N GLU A 116 -16.56 4.01 2.05
CA GLU A 116 -15.58 3.37 1.20
C GLU A 116 -14.72 4.44 0.52
N CYS A 117 -13.41 4.20 0.48
CA CYS A 117 -12.45 4.98 -0.30
C CYS A 117 -11.72 4.05 -1.27
N ARG A 118 -11.68 4.41 -2.54
CA ARG A 118 -10.89 3.70 -3.56
C ARG A 118 -9.81 4.61 -4.11
N VAL A 119 -8.59 4.12 -4.08
CA VAL A 119 -7.45 4.79 -4.66
C VAL A 119 -7.01 4.03 -5.90
N HIS A 120 -7.01 4.70 -7.05
CA HIS A 120 -6.61 4.13 -8.33
C HIS A 120 -5.35 4.82 -8.85
N ARG A 121 -4.40 4.03 -9.32
CA ARG A 121 -3.28 4.51 -10.12
C ARG A 121 -3.33 3.85 -11.48
N LEU A 122 -3.44 4.65 -12.53
CA LEU A 122 -3.43 4.18 -13.90
C LEU A 122 -2.12 4.61 -14.57
N SER A 123 -1.45 3.66 -15.17
CA SER A 123 -0.25 3.91 -15.98
C SER A 123 -0.65 4.13 -17.44
N MET A 124 0.33 4.56 -18.27
CA MET A 124 0.12 4.78 -19.70
C MET A 124 -0.99 5.80 -20.02
N ALA A 125 -1.01 6.91 -19.29
CA ALA A 125 -2.05 7.94 -19.41
C ALA A 125 -2.29 8.38 -20.87
N ARG A 126 -1.25 8.51 -21.69
CA ARG A 126 -1.37 8.88 -23.13
C ARG A 126 -2.25 7.91 -23.93
N LEU A 127 -2.14 6.59 -23.64
CA LEU A 127 -2.95 5.57 -24.30
C LEU A 127 -4.38 5.56 -23.78
N LEU A 128 -4.56 5.77 -22.48
CA LEU A 128 -5.88 5.78 -21.85
C LEU A 128 -6.68 7.01 -22.24
N LEU A 129 -6.06 8.19 -22.25
CA LEU A 129 -6.72 9.44 -22.57
C LEU A 129 -7.02 9.59 -24.07
N LYS A 130 -6.24 8.95 -24.96
CA LYS A 130 -6.44 9.02 -26.42
C LYS A 130 -6.57 10.45 -26.96
N GLY A 131 -5.85 11.40 -26.36
CA GLY A 131 -5.91 12.81 -26.74
C GLY A 131 -7.02 13.63 -26.05
N SER A 132 -7.91 13.00 -25.26
CA SER A 132 -8.82 13.72 -24.38
C SER A 132 -8.13 14.16 -23.09
N ASP A 133 -8.71 15.13 -22.41
CA ASP A 133 -8.27 15.47 -21.06
C ASP A 133 -8.88 14.53 -19.99
N VAL A 134 -8.40 14.65 -18.75
CA VAL A 134 -8.87 13.80 -17.63
C VAL A 134 -10.34 14.09 -17.31
N GLU A 135 -10.79 15.34 -17.46
CA GLU A 135 -12.17 15.77 -17.18
C GLU A 135 -13.17 15.04 -18.07
N GLN A 136 -12.87 14.91 -19.35
CA GLN A 136 -13.73 14.21 -20.33
C GLN A 136 -13.57 12.70 -20.20
N TRP A 137 -12.36 12.23 -19.98
CA TRP A 137 -12.04 10.81 -19.91
C TRP A 137 -12.66 10.12 -18.68
N TYR A 138 -12.58 10.75 -17.50
CA TYR A 138 -12.99 10.11 -16.25
C TYR A 138 -14.46 9.68 -16.23
N PRO A 139 -15.43 10.52 -16.58
CA PRO A 139 -16.84 10.11 -16.64
C PRO A 139 -17.11 9.01 -17.66
N ALA A 140 -16.39 8.99 -18.77
CA ALA A 140 -16.52 7.96 -19.79
C ALA A 140 -15.96 6.61 -19.30
N PHE A 141 -14.79 6.61 -18.65
CA PHE A 141 -14.14 5.42 -18.12
C PHE A 141 -14.94 4.81 -16.96
N PHE A 142 -15.43 5.62 -16.04
CA PHE A 142 -16.23 5.18 -14.90
C PHE A 142 -17.75 5.26 -15.14
N LYS A 143 -18.21 5.25 -16.39
CA LYS A 143 -19.63 5.40 -16.77
C LYS A 143 -20.57 4.47 -16.00
N LYS A 144 -20.16 3.21 -15.78
CA LYS A 144 -20.99 2.23 -15.06
C LYS A 144 -21.18 2.61 -13.59
N GLN A 145 -20.14 3.08 -12.93
CA GLN A 145 -20.14 3.49 -11.52
C GLN A 145 -20.88 4.81 -11.31
N LEU A 146 -20.77 5.72 -12.28
CA LEU A 146 -21.34 7.06 -12.23
C LEU A 146 -22.78 7.16 -12.74
N ARG A 147 -23.31 6.13 -13.35
CA ARG A 147 -24.62 6.08 -14.03
C ARG A 147 -25.78 6.61 -13.18
N ASP A 148 -25.78 6.29 -11.89
CA ASP A 148 -26.87 6.60 -10.98
C ASP A 148 -26.68 7.95 -10.24
N PHE A 149 -25.66 8.73 -10.64
CA PHE A 149 -25.31 9.99 -10.01
C PHE A 149 -25.47 11.17 -10.99
N VAL A 150 -25.83 12.32 -10.46
CA VAL A 150 -25.61 13.63 -11.09
C VAL A 150 -24.27 14.13 -10.59
N ILE A 151 -23.37 14.49 -11.48
CA ILE A 151 -21.99 14.80 -11.18
C ILE A 151 -21.70 16.25 -11.50
N ASP A 152 -21.13 16.96 -10.53
CA ASP A 152 -20.53 18.27 -10.69
C ASP A 152 -19.01 18.11 -10.74
N ILE A 153 -18.37 18.71 -11.75
CA ILE A 153 -16.91 18.65 -11.94
C ILE A 153 -16.34 20.04 -11.71
N THR A 154 -15.37 20.14 -10.83
CA THR A 154 -14.65 21.39 -10.54
C THR A 154 -13.16 21.17 -10.73
N ARG A 155 -12.50 22.08 -11.46
CA ARG A 155 -11.06 22.05 -11.63
C ARG A 155 -10.38 22.46 -10.33
N GLU A 156 -9.39 21.69 -9.91
CA GLU A 156 -8.56 21.93 -8.71
C GLU A 156 -7.09 21.73 -9.05
N GLU A 157 -6.24 22.39 -8.28
CA GLU A 157 -4.79 22.13 -8.30
C GLU A 157 -4.46 21.25 -7.09
N VAL A 158 -3.75 20.14 -7.34
CA VAL A 158 -3.29 19.22 -6.30
C VAL A 158 -1.78 19.07 -6.45
N GLU A 159 -1.04 19.54 -5.46
CA GLU A 159 0.44 19.49 -5.43
C GLU A 159 1.10 19.98 -6.75
N GLY A 160 0.65 21.12 -7.26
CA GLY A 160 1.17 21.72 -8.50
C GLY A 160 0.71 21.03 -9.80
N ASN A 161 -0.19 20.05 -9.69
CA ASN A 161 -0.75 19.37 -10.85
C ASN A 161 -2.22 19.75 -11.06
N VAL A 162 -2.62 19.83 -12.33
CA VAL A 162 -4.03 20.03 -12.69
C VAL A 162 -4.81 18.79 -12.34
N GLY A 163 -5.79 18.96 -11.45
CA GLY A 163 -6.71 17.93 -11.01
C GLY A 163 -8.16 18.36 -11.17
N PHE A 164 -9.08 17.45 -10.86
CA PHE A 164 -10.51 17.71 -10.89
C PHE A 164 -11.16 17.05 -9.67
N ARG A 165 -12.04 17.80 -9.02
CA ARG A 165 -12.95 17.27 -8.02
C ARG A 165 -14.26 16.92 -8.70
N LEU A 166 -14.76 15.71 -8.46
CA LEU A 166 -16.07 15.26 -8.87
C LEU A 166 -16.93 15.07 -7.64
N ALA A 167 -18.04 15.80 -7.56
CA ALA A 167 -19.04 15.62 -6.54
C ALA A 167 -20.29 14.98 -7.16
N GLY A 168 -20.73 13.85 -6.59
CA GLY A 168 -21.88 13.10 -7.10
C GLY A 168 -23.03 13.07 -6.09
N ARG A 169 -24.23 13.39 -6.53
CA ARG A 169 -25.47 13.18 -5.77
C ARG A 169 -26.35 12.13 -6.48
N PRO A 170 -26.97 11.20 -5.76
CA PRO A 170 -27.83 10.19 -6.38
C PRO A 170 -28.97 10.83 -7.16
N ARG A 171 -29.25 10.32 -8.36
CA ARG A 171 -30.38 10.78 -9.20
C ARG A 171 -31.76 10.52 -8.57
N SER A 172 -31.84 9.46 -7.74
CA SER A 172 -33.10 9.11 -7.03
C SER A 172 -32.79 8.68 -5.60
N ARG A 173 -33.49 9.29 -4.62
CA ARG A 173 -33.40 8.91 -3.20
C ARG A 173 -33.93 7.48 -2.91
N TRP A 174 -34.87 7.00 -3.72
CA TRP A 174 -35.53 5.70 -3.50
C TRP A 174 -34.60 4.49 -3.74
N ARG A 175 -33.58 4.61 -4.61
CA ARG A 175 -32.66 3.53 -4.88
C ARG A 175 -31.62 3.28 -3.77
N GLN A 176 -31.45 4.22 -2.84
CA GLN A 176 -30.55 4.02 -1.68
C GLN A 176 -31.15 3.08 -0.63
N LEU A 177 -32.49 2.98 -0.55
CA LEU A 177 -33.19 2.11 0.40
C LEU A 177 -33.22 0.64 -0.02
N LEU A 178 -32.91 0.35 -1.28
CA LEU A 178 -33.01 -0.99 -1.89
C LEU A 178 -31.64 -1.66 -2.14
N ARG A 179 -30.53 -1.08 -1.71
CA ARG A 179 -29.25 -1.79 -1.74
C ARG A 179 -29.17 -2.74 -0.55
N PRO A 180 -29.12 -4.09 -0.79
CA PRO A 180 -28.82 -5.02 0.28
C PRO A 180 -27.44 -4.71 0.87
N LEU A 181 -27.34 -4.89 2.17
CA LEU A 181 -26.12 -4.76 2.99
C LEU A 181 -25.04 -5.74 2.52
#